data_04476b97c3c0436ed6bbdb01f03bc2ac
#
_entry.id   04476b97c3c0436ed6bbdb01f03bc2ac
#
_cell.length_a   1.000
_cell.length_b   1.000
_cell.length_c   1.000
_cell.angle_alpha   90.00
_cell.angle_beta   90.00
_cell.angle_gamma   90.00
#
_symmetry.space_group_name_H-M   'P 1'
#
loop_
_entity.id
_entity.type
_entity.pdbx_description
1 polymer ?
#
loop_
_entity_poly.entity_id
_entity_poly.type
_entity_poly.pdbx_seq_one_letter_code
_entity_poly.pdbx_strand_id
1 'polypeptide(L)'
;MRQPPLRVPRSSGTWGSVSSTRTKRYWGTQRVARVCQVSPATVANWIDQGLLKGHKTPTGRRRVESDDLAAFLRAHGMGVPPDLERSAGREVVVVVEDDAGYRRALVLTIAKSDLAVEVVEAATGMDGLLEIGRVQPSVILLDYTLTDLNATQVIQRLLEPGRRLDAEVIVVTGGMPEAASAQLRQMGVQTIVNKTDGMPAVVEAMRQALKRRKAA
;
A
#
# COMPACT_ATOMS: atom_id res chain seq x y z
N MET A 1 26.77 -46.90 11.76
CA MET A 1 25.52 -46.19 11.99
C MET A 1 25.52 -44.95 11.12
N ARG A 2 24.72 -44.96 10.03
CA ARG A 2 24.57 -43.79 9.13
C ARG A 2 23.30 -43.08 9.52
N GLN A 3 23.38 -41.79 9.86
CA GLN A 3 22.20 -40.95 10.12
C GLN A 3 21.41 -40.74 8.82
N PRO A 4 20.08 -40.77 8.84
CA PRO A 4 19.25 -40.47 7.68
C PRO A 4 19.26 -38.95 7.39
N PRO A 5 19.09 -38.53 6.13
CA PRO A 5 19.07 -37.11 5.76
C PRO A 5 17.84 -36.40 6.32
N LEU A 6 18.05 -35.20 6.84
CA LEU A 6 16.99 -34.29 7.31
C LEU A 6 16.05 -33.94 6.16
N ARG A 7 14.80 -34.32 6.32
CA ARG A 7 13.70 -33.95 5.41
C ARG A 7 13.38 -32.46 5.63
N VAL A 8 13.75 -31.62 4.68
CA VAL A 8 13.30 -30.22 4.62
C VAL A 8 11.83 -30.25 4.18
N PRO A 9 10.88 -29.69 4.95
CA PRO A 9 9.51 -29.56 4.49
C PRO A 9 9.47 -28.54 3.34
N ARG A 10 8.98 -28.98 2.18
CA ARG A 10 8.62 -28.09 1.07
C ARG A 10 7.40 -27.28 1.51
N SER A 11 7.62 -26.08 2.01
CA SER A 11 6.55 -25.12 2.16
C SER A 11 6.25 -24.55 0.77
N SER A 12 5.24 -25.12 0.11
CA SER A 12 4.53 -24.46 -0.97
C SER A 12 3.80 -23.25 -0.38
N GLY A 13 4.48 -22.11 -0.34
CA GLY A 13 3.86 -20.84 0.01
C GLY A 13 2.93 -20.41 -1.12
N THR A 14 1.77 -21.03 -1.22
CA THR A 14 0.63 -20.46 -1.93
C THR A 14 0.23 -19.19 -1.16
N TRP A 15 0.17 -18.08 -1.86
CA TRP A 15 -0.51 -16.86 -1.41
C TRP A 15 -1.98 -17.24 -1.17
N GLY A 16 -2.26 -17.76 0.02
CA GLY A 16 -3.62 -18.01 0.45
C GLY A 16 -4.33 -16.66 0.50
N SER A 17 -5.46 -16.56 -0.18
CA SER A 17 -6.44 -15.49 -0.01
C SER A 17 -6.65 -15.24 1.48
N VAL A 18 -5.90 -14.30 2.03
CA VAL A 18 -6.13 -13.78 3.38
C VAL A 18 -6.87 -12.48 3.18
N SER A 19 -8.13 -12.48 3.54
CA SER A 19 -8.95 -11.29 3.68
C SER A 19 -8.06 -10.12 4.11
N SER A 20 -7.89 -9.15 3.21
CA SER A 20 -7.14 -7.92 3.46
C SER A 20 -7.91 -7.12 4.49
N THR A 21 -7.68 -7.42 5.75
CA THR A 21 -8.14 -6.54 6.82
C THR A 21 -7.22 -5.34 6.77
N ARG A 22 -7.60 -4.34 5.94
CA ARG A 22 -6.97 -3.02 5.96
C ARG A 22 -6.79 -2.63 7.43
N THR A 23 -5.56 -2.41 7.87
CA THR A 23 -5.28 -2.05 9.27
C THR A 23 -5.98 -0.74 9.56
N LYS A 24 -7.18 -0.83 10.12
CA LYS A 24 -8.00 0.34 10.47
C LYS A 24 -7.22 1.19 11.47
N ARG A 25 -6.88 2.41 11.09
CA ARG A 25 -6.24 3.37 11.99
C ARG A 25 -7.30 4.07 12.80
N TYR A 26 -7.15 4.01 14.14
CA TYR A 26 -8.09 4.60 15.08
C TYR A 26 -7.51 5.82 15.77
N TRP A 27 -8.32 6.86 15.87
CA TRP A 27 -8.01 8.11 16.52
C TRP A 27 -8.72 8.19 17.88
N GLY A 28 -7.98 8.55 18.92
CA GLY A 28 -8.59 8.84 20.24
C GLY A 28 -9.19 10.25 20.27
N THR A 29 -10.13 10.49 21.18
CA THR A 29 -10.84 11.78 21.31
C THR A 29 -9.91 12.99 21.44
N GLN A 30 -8.77 12.87 22.14
CA GLN A 30 -7.80 13.97 22.27
C GLN A 30 -7.16 14.38 20.94
N ARG A 31 -6.84 13.39 20.07
CA ARG A 31 -6.25 13.67 18.77
C ARG A 31 -7.29 14.25 17.81
N VAL A 32 -8.51 13.71 17.83
CA VAL A 32 -9.65 14.25 17.06
C VAL A 32 -9.96 15.68 17.49
N ALA A 33 -9.99 15.95 18.78
CA ALA A 33 -10.24 17.29 19.35
C ALA A 33 -9.24 18.34 18.85
N ARG A 34 -7.95 17.98 18.76
CA ARG A 34 -6.93 18.87 18.19
C ARG A 34 -7.16 19.18 16.72
N VAL A 35 -7.55 18.18 15.92
CA VAL A 35 -7.83 18.36 14.49
C VAL A 35 -9.07 19.25 14.29
N CYS A 36 -10.12 19.02 15.07
CA CYS A 36 -11.37 19.78 14.98
C CYS A 36 -11.33 21.13 15.75
N GLN A 37 -10.24 21.43 16.46
CA GLN A 37 -10.07 22.62 17.32
C GLN A 37 -11.19 22.76 18.36
N VAL A 38 -11.58 21.65 18.98
CA VAL A 38 -12.60 21.57 20.02
C VAL A 38 -12.10 20.83 21.27
N SER A 39 -12.91 20.77 22.33
CA SER A 39 -12.58 20.01 23.52
C SER A 39 -12.74 18.49 23.29
N PRO A 40 -11.97 17.63 23.99
CA PRO A 40 -12.18 16.18 23.94
C PRO A 40 -13.59 15.75 24.38
N ALA A 41 -14.22 16.52 25.26
CA ALA A 41 -15.60 16.32 25.71
C ALA A 41 -16.61 16.56 24.57
N THR A 42 -16.37 17.57 23.73
CA THR A 42 -17.18 17.84 22.54
C THR A 42 -17.13 16.66 21.57
N VAL A 43 -15.94 16.13 21.32
CA VAL A 43 -15.77 14.94 20.47
C VAL A 43 -16.49 13.71 21.05
N ALA A 44 -16.40 13.55 22.38
CA ALA A 44 -17.10 12.46 23.06
C ALA A 44 -18.62 12.56 22.87
N ASN A 45 -19.17 13.77 22.99
CA ASN A 45 -20.59 14.04 22.75
C ASN A 45 -21.00 13.76 21.31
N TRP A 46 -20.20 14.18 20.32
CA TRP A 46 -20.48 13.88 18.91
C TRP A 46 -20.55 12.38 18.63
N ILE A 47 -19.66 11.58 19.26
CA ILE A 47 -19.69 10.12 19.12
C ILE A 47 -20.92 9.53 19.82
N ASP A 48 -21.25 9.99 21.01
CA ASP A 48 -22.40 9.49 21.78
C ASP A 48 -23.74 9.86 21.15
N GLN A 49 -23.81 10.99 20.44
CA GLN A 49 -24.98 11.44 19.66
C GLN A 49 -25.04 10.86 18.25
N GLY A 50 -24.03 10.10 17.83
CA GLY A 50 -23.96 9.52 16.48
C GLY A 50 -23.62 10.51 15.36
N LEU A 51 -23.27 11.76 15.68
CA LEU A 51 -22.85 12.77 14.72
C LEU A 51 -21.48 12.44 14.09
N LEU A 52 -20.56 11.93 14.90
CA LEU A 52 -19.29 11.39 14.47
C LEU A 52 -19.28 9.89 14.71
N LYS A 53 -19.19 9.12 13.65
CA LYS A 53 -19.13 7.65 13.74
C LYS A 53 -17.89 7.21 14.49
N GLY A 54 -18.09 6.44 15.55
CA GLY A 54 -17.03 5.93 16.40
C GLY A 54 -17.55 4.80 17.28
N HIS A 55 -16.64 4.15 18.00
CA HIS A 55 -17.00 3.07 18.92
C HIS A 55 -16.30 3.23 20.26
N LYS A 56 -16.85 2.59 21.29
CA LYS A 56 -16.22 2.48 22.62
C LYS A 56 -15.48 1.14 22.70
N THR A 57 -14.24 1.18 23.17
CA THR A 57 -13.51 -0.02 23.53
C THR A 57 -14.10 -0.65 24.79
N PRO A 58 -13.83 -1.94 25.11
CA PRO A 58 -14.27 -2.56 26.38
C PRO A 58 -13.82 -1.77 27.63
N THR A 59 -12.73 -0.98 27.53
CA THR A 59 -12.23 -0.11 28.61
C THR A 59 -12.89 1.28 28.61
N GLY A 60 -13.96 1.49 27.83
CA GLY A 60 -14.70 2.74 27.76
C GLY A 60 -14.07 3.86 26.92
N ARG A 61 -12.90 3.63 26.32
CA ARG A 61 -12.23 4.64 25.47
C ARG A 61 -12.92 4.76 24.12
N ARG A 62 -13.26 5.94 23.70
CA ARG A 62 -13.83 6.21 22.37
C ARG A 62 -12.75 6.20 21.30
N ARG A 63 -13.05 5.60 20.15
CA ARG A 63 -12.20 5.52 18.98
C ARG A 63 -13.00 5.87 17.72
N VAL A 64 -12.37 6.61 16.82
CA VAL A 64 -12.91 7.02 15.52
C VAL A 64 -12.00 6.44 14.44
N GLU A 65 -12.56 5.80 13.43
CA GLU A 65 -11.77 5.36 12.27
C GLU A 65 -11.33 6.57 11.45
N SER A 66 -10.16 6.48 10.81
CA SER A 66 -9.62 7.56 9.98
C SER A 66 -10.60 7.97 8.88
N ASP A 67 -11.24 7.01 8.23
CA ASP A 67 -12.20 7.26 7.15
C ASP A 67 -13.44 8.01 7.64
N ASP A 68 -13.98 7.61 8.78
CA ASP A 68 -15.15 8.26 9.38
C ASP A 68 -14.82 9.70 9.84
N LEU A 69 -13.60 9.92 10.36
CA LEU A 69 -13.15 11.26 10.73
C LEU A 69 -12.95 12.15 9.50
N ALA A 70 -12.32 11.64 8.45
CA ALA A 70 -12.12 12.42 7.22
C ALA A 70 -13.46 12.76 6.54
N ALA A 71 -14.41 11.82 6.51
CA ALA A 71 -15.75 12.05 6.00
C ALA A 71 -16.49 13.13 6.81
N PHE A 72 -16.39 13.06 8.13
CA PHE A 72 -16.97 14.06 9.03
C PHE A 72 -16.40 15.47 8.78
N LEU A 73 -15.05 15.59 8.68
CA LEU A 73 -14.41 16.88 8.44
C LEU A 73 -14.85 17.50 7.10
N ARG A 74 -14.89 16.67 6.03
CA ARG A 74 -15.35 17.15 4.72
C ARG A 74 -16.81 17.59 4.73
N ALA A 75 -17.68 16.81 5.36
CA ALA A 75 -19.10 17.11 5.46
C ALA A 75 -19.38 18.42 6.21
N HIS A 76 -18.47 18.85 7.11
CA HIS A 76 -18.59 20.08 7.89
C HIS A 76 -17.68 21.21 7.37
N GLY A 77 -17.11 21.09 6.17
CA GLY A 77 -16.25 22.12 5.57
C GLY A 77 -14.92 22.34 6.30
N MET A 78 -14.49 21.39 7.13
CA MET A 78 -13.23 21.46 7.86
C MET A 78 -12.09 20.89 6.99
N GLY A 79 -10.90 21.49 7.05
CA GLY A 79 -9.71 20.97 6.38
C GLY A 79 -9.33 19.60 6.91
N VAL A 80 -9.08 18.66 6.01
CA VAL A 80 -8.59 17.32 6.38
C VAL A 80 -7.06 17.38 6.46
N PRO A 81 -6.45 17.08 7.63
CA PRO A 81 -4.99 17.06 7.74
C PRO A 81 -4.35 16.01 6.82
N PRO A 82 -3.15 16.27 6.25
CA PRO A 82 -2.48 15.35 5.34
C PRO A 82 -2.23 13.96 5.92
N ASP A 83 -1.94 13.86 7.22
CA ASP A 83 -1.76 12.58 7.92
C ASP A 83 -3.06 11.81 8.09
N LEU A 84 -4.19 12.49 8.17
CA LEU A 84 -5.51 11.89 8.17
C LEU A 84 -5.96 11.54 6.75
N GLU A 85 -5.69 12.37 5.76
CA GLU A 85 -5.97 12.02 4.35
C GLU A 85 -5.25 10.76 3.92
N ARG A 86 -3.97 10.62 4.30
CA ARG A 86 -3.20 9.37 4.12
C ARG A 86 -3.78 8.18 4.89
N SER A 87 -4.40 8.44 6.03
CA SER A 87 -5.03 7.40 6.85
C SER A 87 -6.45 7.06 6.40
N ALA A 88 -7.12 8.00 5.74
CA ALA A 88 -8.53 7.93 5.34
C ALA A 88 -8.69 7.48 3.89
N GLY A 89 -8.18 6.29 3.59
CA GLY A 89 -8.62 5.55 2.40
C GLY A 89 -8.06 5.99 1.06
N ARG A 90 -7.08 6.92 0.97
CA ARG A 90 -6.28 7.00 -0.24
C ARG A 90 -5.33 5.82 -0.28
N GLU A 91 -5.45 5.04 -1.33
CA GLU A 91 -4.51 3.97 -1.60
C GLU A 91 -3.14 4.59 -1.89
N VAL A 92 -2.09 4.14 -1.21
CA VAL A 92 -0.73 4.61 -1.46
C VAL A 92 -0.07 3.70 -2.47
N VAL A 93 0.55 4.31 -3.47
CA VAL A 93 1.34 3.63 -4.50
C VAL A 93 2.79 4.05 -4.35
N VAL A 94 3.69 3.09 -4.23
CA VAL A 94 5.13 3.36 -4.30
C VAL A 94 5.61 3.06 -5.71
N VAL A 95 6.24 4.05 -6.34
CA VAL A 95 6.87 3.94 -7.66
C VAL A 95 8.38 3.86 -7.46
N VAL A 96 8.96 2.72 -7.83
CA VAL A 96 10.41 2.47 -7.74
C VAL A 96 10.95 2.37 -9.17
N GLU A 97 11.65 3.40 -9.62
CA GLU A 97 12.14 3.57 -10.99
C GLU A 97 13.37 4.47 -10.97
N ASP A 98 14.48 4.05 -11.53
CA ASP A 98 15.73 4.83 -11.51
C ASP A 98 15.81 5.86 -12.66
N ASP A 99 15.16 5.61 -13.81
CA ASP A 99 15.04 6.61 -14.86
C ASP A 99 14.12 7.76 -14.41
N ALA A 100 14.71 8.91 -14.15
CA ALA A 100 13.99 10.10 -13.68
C ALA A 100 12.94 10.61 -14.69
N GLY A 101 13.18 10.44 -15.99
CA GLY A 101 12.26 10.84 -17.06
C GLY A 101 11.03 9.96 -17.08
N TYR A 102 11.24 8.64 -17.06
CA TYR A 102 10.16 7.66 -17.04
C TYR A 102 9.36 7.75 -15.73
N ARG A 103 10.04 7.83 -14.58
CA ARG A 103 9.40 7.99 -13.26
C ARG A 103 8.49 9.22 -13.24
N ARG A 104 9.00 10.40 -13.68
CA ARG A 104 8.21 11.61 -13.74
C ARG A 104 7.01 11.49 -14.68
N ALA A 105 7.18 10.90 -15.87
CA ALA A 105 6.09 10.68 -16.82
C ALA A 105 5.01 9.77 -16.23
N LEU A 106 5.42 8.71 -15.54
CA LEU A 106 4.52 7.77 -14.88
C LEU A 106 3.71 8.46 -13.78
N VAL A 107 4.37 9.20 -12.89
CA VAL A 107 3.71 9.95 -11.80
C VAL A 107 2.71 10.97 -12.36
N LEU A 108 3.07 11.71 -13.41
CA LEU A 108 2.17 12.65 -14.07
C LEU A 108 0.96 11.95 -14.72
N THR A 109 1.16 10.76 -15.28
CA THR A 109 0.08 9.98 -15.89
C THR A 109 -0.88 9.46 -14.82
N ILE A 110 -0.35 8.97 -13.69
CA ILE A 110 -1.15 8.55 -12.54
C ILE A 110 -1.95 9.75 -11.99
N ALA A 111 -1.32 10.90 -11.82
CA ALA A 111 -1.98 12.11 -11.31
C ALA A 111 -3.10 12.63 -12.21
N LYS A 112 -3.03 12.39 -13.54
CA LYS A 112 -4.08 12.72 -14.51
C LYS A 112 -5.16 11.67 -14.63
N SER A 113 -4.98 10.50 -14.04
CA SER A 113 -5.96 9.42 -14.06
C SER A 113 -7.09 9.68 -13.04
N ASP A 114 -8.15 8.89 -13.12
CA ASP A 114 -9.26 8.91 -12.16
C ASP A 114 -8.96 8.11 -10.88
N LEU A 115 -7.72 7.62 -10.71
CA LEU A 115 -7.34 6.86 -9.53
C LEU A 115 -7.10 7.79 -8.33
N ALA A 116 -7.88 7.62 -7.28
CA ALA A 116 -7.71 8.35 -6.02
C ALA A 116 -6.56 7.73 -5.19
N VAL A 117 -5.32 7.94 -5.65
CA VAL A 117 -4.11 7.40 -5.01
C VAL A 117 -3.15 8.51 -4.58
N GLU A 118 -2.34 8.23 -3.57
CA GLU A 118 -1.16 9.01 -3.21
C GLU A 118 0.07 8.29 -3.78
N VAL A 119 0.96 9.01 -4.49
CA VAL A 119 2.16 8.43 -5.06
C VAL A 119 3.37 8.82 -4.23
N VAL A 120 4.19 7.83 -3.88
CA VAL A 120 5.50 8.00 -3.25
C VAL A 120 6.54 7.49 -4.23
N GLU A 121 7.56 8.30 -4.49
CA GLU A 121 8.61 8.00 -5.47
C GLU A 121 9.88 7.49 -4.78
N ALA A 122 10.55 6.55 -5.41
CA ALA A 122 11.87 6.07 -5.05
C ALA A 122 12.73 5.92 -6.31
N ALA A 123 13.98 6.37 -6.23
CA ALA A 123 14.90 6.36 -7.36
C ALA A 123 15.83 5.13 -7.38
N THR A 124 15.85 4.35 -6.30
CA THR A 124 16.66 3.14 -6.16
C THR A 124 15.86 2.02 -5.52
N GLY A 125 16.29 0.79 -5.68
CA GLY A 125 15.66 -0.35 -5.01
C GLY A 125 15.74 -0.25 -3.49
N MET A 126 16.84 0.28 -2.95
CA MET A 126 17.01 0.47 -1.51
C MET A 126 16.06 1.53 -0.98
N ASP A 127 15.95 2.69 -1.64
CA ASP A 127 14.97 3.72 -1.28
C ASP A 127 13.54 3.16 -1.36
N GLY A 128 13.26 2.36 -2.39
CA GLY A 128 11.98 1.65 -2.54
C GLY A 128 11.65 0.79 -1.33
N LEU A 129 12.62 -0.02 -0.84
CA LEU A 129 12.44 -0.85 0.34
C LEU A 129 12.16 -0.01 1.60
N LEU A 130 12.86 1.11 1.78
CA LEU A 130 12.65 2.03 2.90
C LEU A 130 11.24 2.66 2.85
N GLU A 131 10.85 3.19 1.69
CA GLU A 131 9.54 3.81 1.51
C GLU A 131 8.40 2.79 1.66
N ILE A 132 8.52 1.60 1.08
CA ILE A 132 7.53 0.52 1.25
C ILE A 132 7.35 0.17 2.73
N GLY A 133 8.45 0.05 3.48
CA GLY A 133 8.39 -0.20 4.92
C GLY A 133 7.73 0.94 5.70
N ARG A 134 7.96 2.19 5.30
CA ARG A 134 7.45 3.39 5.95
C ARG A 134 5.96 3.62 5.70
N VAL A 135 5.50 3.50 4.44
CA VAL A 135 4.15 3.89 4.06
C VAL A 135 3.18 2.71 3.97
N GLN A 136 3.70 1.48 3.90
CA GLN A 136 2.89 0.26 3.72
C GLN A 136 1.88 0.43 2.57
N PRO A 137 2.35 0.50 1.32
CA PRO A 137 1.52 0.85 0.18
C PRO A 137 0.51 -0.24 -0.16
N SER A 138 -0.51 0.13 -0.93
CA SER A 138 -1.46 -0.80 -1.51
C SER A 138 -0.94 -1.43 -2.80
N VAL A 139 -0.17 -0.65 -3.57
CA VAL A 139 0.43 -1.09 -4.83
C VAL A 139 1.88 -0.64 -4.88
N ILE A 140 2.73 -1.49 -5.39
CA ILE A 140 4.14 -1.21 -5.69
C ILE A 140 4.31 -1.32 -7.21
N LEU A 141 4.66 -0.22 -7.86
CA LEU A 141 5.18 -0.21 -9.23
C LEU A 141 6.69 -0.32 -9.15
N LEU A 142 7.25 -1.37 -9.68
CA LEU A 142 8.67 -1.71 -9.53
C LEU A 142 9.30 -1.94 -10.89
N ASP A 143 10.27 -1.10 -11.25
CA ASP A 143 11.08 -1.41 -12.43
C ASP A 143 11.85 -2.71 -12.21
N TYR A 144 11.92 -3.52 -13.26
CA TYR A 144 12.70 -4.76 -13.22
C TYR A 144 14.19 -4.49 -13.07
N THR A 145 14.73 -3.47 -13.74
CA THR A 145 16.16 -3.13 -13.77
C THR A 145 16.40 -1.80 -13.08
N LEU A 146 16.90 -1.85 -11.86
CA LEU A 146 17.33 -0.67 -11.13
C LEU A 146 18.87 -0.64 -11.05
N THR A 147 19.43 0.52 -10.77
CA THR A 147 20.89 0.71 -10.71
C THR A 147 21.58 -0.06 -9.59
N ASP A 148 20.88 -0.31 -8.49
CA ASP A 148 21.42 -0.97 -7.28
C ASP A 148 20.91 -2.41 -7.08
N LEU A 149 19.65 -2.66 -7.39
CA LEU A 149 18.96 -3.94 -7.21
C LEU A 149 18.09 -4.22 -8.43
N ASN A 150 17.80 -5.50 -8.72
CA ASN A 150 16.72 -5.85 -9.63
C ASN A 150 15.42 -6.16 -8.86
N ALA A 151 14.29 -6.20 -9.58
CA ALA A 151 12.99 -6.46 -8.97
C ALA A 151 12.95 -7.75 -8.17
N THR A 152 13.60 -8.82 -8.63
CA THR A 152 13.66 -10.09 -7.92
C THR A 152 14.30 -9.93 -6.54
N GLN A 153 15.41 -9.20 -6.46
CA GLN A 153 16.11 -8.94 -5.20
C GLN A 153 15.30 -8.06 -4.26
N VAL A 154 14.61 -7.04 -4.78
CA VAL A 154 13.70 -6.20 -3.97
C VAL A 154 12.58 -7.06 -3.39
N ILE A 155 11.91 -7.86 -4.21
CA ILE A 155 10.79 -8.70 -3.79
C ILE A 155 11.26 -9.77 -2.79
N GLN A 156 12.44 -10.38 -2.98
CA GLN A 156 13.00 -11.32 -2.01
C GLN A 156 13.13 -10.72 -0.62
N ARG A 157 13.65 -9.47 -0.53
CA ARG A 157 13.77 -8.76 0.75
C ARG A 157 12.41 -8.40 1.38
N LEU A 158 11.40 -8.12 0.54
CA LEU A 158 10.05 -7.86 1.03
C LEU A 158 9.36 -9.13 1.57
N LEU A 159 9.76 -10.30 1.07
CA LEU A 159 9.21 -11.60 1.46
C LEU A 159 10.01 -12.30 2.57
N GLU A 160 11.03 -11.66 3.16
CA GLU A 160 11.79 -12.23 4.27
C GLU A 160 10.89 -12.65 5.44
N PRO A 161 11.27 -13.73 6.18
CA PRO A 161 10.49 -14.21 7.31
C PRO A 161 10.24 -13.12 8.35
N GLY A 162 8.98 -12.98 8.76
CA GLY A 162 8.54 -11.94 9.71
C GLY A 162 8.08 -10.63 9.07
N ARG A 163 8.28 -10.43 7.78
CA ARG A 163 7.67 -9.34 7.00
C ARG A 163 6.39 -9.81 6.33
N ARG A 164 5.34 -9.04 6.48
CA ARG A 164 4.08 -9.26 5.80
C ARG A 164 3.91 -8.17 4.75
N LEU A 165 4.00 -8.54 3.48
CA LEU A 165 3.72 -7.63 2.38
C LEU A 165 2.22 -7.70 2.07
N ASP A 166 1.50 -6.65 2.45
CA ASP A 166 0.08 -6.48 2.11
C ASP A 166 -0.06 -5.47 0.95
N ALA A 167 0.67 -5.71 -0.14
CA ALA A 167 0.68 -4.87 -1.33
C ALA A 167 0.63 -5.72 -2.60
N GLU A 168 -0.07 -5.24 -3.62
CA GLU A 168 0.02 -5.79 -4.98
C GLU A 168 1.31 -5.28 -5.64
N VAL A 169 2.13 -6.19 -6.15
CA VAL A 169 3.35 -5.83 -6.89
C VAL A 169 3.09 -5.91 -8.39
N ILE A 170 3.35 -4.81 -9.07
CA ILE A 170 3.34 -4.71 -10.53
C ILE A 170 4.78 -4.45 -10.97
N VAL A 171 5.37 -5.39 -11.69
CA VAL A 171 6.69 -5.20 -12.27
C VAL A 171 6.55 -4.54 -13.63
N VAL A 172 7.28 -3.44 -13.82
CA VAL A 172 7.34 -2.71 -15.09
C VAL A 172 8.71 -2.96 -15.71
N THR A 173 8.79 -3.24 -17.00
CA THR A 173 10.07 -3.62 -17.60
C THR A 173 10.19 -3.14 -19.06
N GLY A 174 11.38 -2.71 -19.46
CA GLY A 174 11.73 -2.50 -20.86
C GLY A 174 12.15 -3.77 -21.60
N GLY A 175 12.26 -4.87 -20.84
CA GLY A 175 12.67 -6.19 -21.30
C GLY A 175 13.25 -6.97 -20.14
N MET A 176 12.94 -8.27 -20.04
CA MET A 176 13.50 -9.16 -19.03
C MET A 176 13.63 -10.59 -19.61
N PRO A 177 14.58 -11.39 -19.08
CA PRO A 177 14.67 -12.80 -19.42
C PRO A 177 13.40 -13.57 -19.01
N GLU A 178 12.99 -14.54 -19.82
CA GLU A 178 11.82 -15.38 -19.51
C GLU A 178 11.96 -16.10 -18.17
N ALA A 179 13.16 -16.58 -17.86
CA ALA A 179 13.46 -17.20 -16.56
C ALA A 179 13.18 -16.26 -15.39
N ALA A 180 13.48 -14.96 -15.52
CA ALA A 180 13.20 -13.98 -14.48
C ALA A 180 11.70 -13.72 -14.34
N SER A 181 10.96 -13.67 -15.45
CA SER A 181 9.49 -13.59 -15.45
C SER A 181 8.87 -14.77 -14.71
N ALA A 182 9.32 -16.00 -15.02
CA ALA A 182 8.86 -17.20 -14.33
C ALA A 182 9.16 -17.16 -12.82
N GLN A 183 10.37 -16.72 -12.43
CA GLN A 183 10.76 -16.58 -11.04
C GLN A 183 9.87 -15.56 -10.30
N LEU A 184 9.63 -14.39 -10.89
CA LEU A 184 8.75 -13.37 -10.30
C LEU A 184 7.32 -13.91 -10.08
N ARG A 185 6.79 -14.67 -11.04
CA ARG A 185 5.48 -15.31 -10.90
C ARG A 185 5.46 -16.34 -9.76
N GLN A 186 6.52 -17.15 -9.60
CA GLN A 186 6.65 -18.08 -8.47
C GLN A 186 6.71 -17.34 -7.12
N MET A 187 7.23 -16.12 -7.10
CA MET A 187 7.27 -15.25 -5.93
C MET A 187 5.93 -14.52 -5.67
N GLY A 188 4.91 -14.76 -6.50
CA GLY A 188 3.56 -14.21 -6.33
C GLY A 188 3.28 -12.93 -7.10
N VAL A 189 4.19 -12.46 -7.97
CA VAL A 189 3.92 -11.32 -8.86
C VAL A 189 2.88 -11.73 -9.89
N GLN A 190 1.70 -11.13 -9.82
CA GLN A 190 0.60 -11.44 -10.73
C GLN A 190 0.65 -10.61 -12.01
N THR A 191 1.23 -9.41 -11.95
CA THR A 191 1.19 -8.44 -13.04
C THR A 191 2.59 -8.00 -13.44
N ILE A 192 2.92 -8.19 -14.71
CA ILE A 192 4.14 -7.70 -15.34
C ILE A 192 3.69 -6.91 -16.58
N VAL A 193 4.14 -5.66 -16.71
CA VAL A 193 3.81 -4.74 -17.80
C VAL A 193 5.07 -4.38 -18.55
N ASN A 194 5.04 -4.43 -19.88
CA ASN A 194 6.16 -3.94 -20.67
C ASN A 194 6.07 -2.41 -20.83
N LYS A 195 7.19 -1.70 -20.70
CA LYS A 195 7.25 -0.24 -20.90
C LYS A 195 6.81 0.15 -22.33
N THR A 196 6.97 -0.76 -23.30
CA THR A 196 6.50 -0.58 -24.68
C THR A 196 4.98 -0.57 -24.83
N ASP A 197 4.25 -1.16 -23.87
CA ASP A 197 2.77 -1.14 -23.86
C ASP A 197 2.21 0.25 -23.49
N GLY A 198 3.12 1.14 -23.08
CA GLY A 198 2.84 2.55 -22.77
C GLY A 198 2.26 2.77 -21.37
N MET A 199 2.26 4.04 -20.96
CA MET A 199 1.78 4.46 -19.64
C MET A 199 0.32 4.09 -19.33
N PRO A 200 -0.63 4.09 -20.31
CA PRO A 200 -2.01 3.67 -20.05
C PRO A 200 -2.11 2.21 -19.58
N ALA A 201 -1.25 1.30 -20.08
CA ALA A 201 -1.22 -0.09 -19.64
C ALA A 201 -0.81 -0.21 -18.17
N VAL A 202 0.15 0.60 -17.71
CA VAL A 202 0.55 0.62 -16.30
C VAL A 202 -0.59 1.13 -15.41
N VAL A 203 -1.28 2.19 -15.81
CA VAL A 203 -2.44 2.74 -15.06
C VAL A 203 -3.58 1.72 -15.00
N GLU A 204 -3.85 0.99 -16.08
CA GLU A 204 -4.88 -0.06 -16.07
C GLU A 204 -4.46 -1.25 -15.17
N ALA A 205 -3.21 -1.65 -15.19
CA ALA A 205 -2.68 -2.66 -14.28
C ALA A 205 -2.85 -2.24 -12.81
N MET A 206 -2.58 -0.97 -12.48
CA MET A 206 -2.85 -0.40 -11.15
C MET A 206 -4.33 -0.46 -10.79
N ARG A 207 -5.21 -0.08 -11.72
CA ARG A 207 -6.66 -0.13 -11.52
C ARG A 207 -7.13 -1.54 -11.17
N GLN A 208 -6.62 -2.55 -11.86
CA GLN A 208 -6.94 -3.95 -11.60
C GLN A 208 -6.40 -4.41 -10.24
N ALA A 209 -5.16 -4.04 -9.89
CA ALA A 209 -4.57 -4.34 -8.60
C ALA A 209 -5.38 -3.75 -7.44
N LEU A 210 -5.76 -2.47 -7.54
CA LEU A 210 -6.60 -1.80 -6.54
C LEU A 210 -8.00 -2.41 -6.41
N LYS A 211 -8.58 -2.90 -7.52
CA LYS A 211 -9.86 -3.61 -7.49
C LYS A 211 -9.73 -4.96 -6.77
N ARG A 212 -8.69 -5.75 -7.06
CA ARG A 212 -8.44 -7.04 -6.38
C ARG A 212 -8.34 -6.86 -4.86
N ARG A 213 -7.59 -5.85 -4.42
CA ARG A 213 -7.44 -5.54 -2.98
C ARG A 213 -8.75 -5.16 -2.28
N LYS A 214 -9.68 -4.54 -2.98
CA LYS A 214 -11.00 -4.19 -2.41
C LYS A 214 -11.94 -5.39 -2.34
N ALA A 215 -11.70 -6.41 -3.16
CA ALA A 215 -12.51 -7.61 -3.23
C ALA A 215 -12.03 -8.73 -2.29
N ALA A 216 -10.79 -8.66 -1.79
CA ALA A 216 -10.18 -9.62 -0.87
C ALA A 216 -10.44 -9.26 0.60
#